data_b7ade0f2006ed986caa232e570a6d64d
#
_entry.id   b7ade0f2006ed986caa232e570a6d64d
#
_cell.length_a   1.000
_cell.length_b   1.000
_cell.length_c   1.000
_cell.angle_alpha   90.00
_cell.angle_beta   90.00
_cell.angle_gamma   90.00
#
_symmetry.space_group_name_H-M   'P 1'
#
loop_
_entity.id
_entity.type
_entity.pdbx_description
1 polymer ?
#
loop_
_entity_poly.entity_id
_entity_poly.type
_entity_poly.pdbx_seq_one_letter_code
_entity_poly.pdbx_strand_id
1 'polypeptide(L)'
;MHILGEAVIKQLPKKRHFDKCIDGDSQMNKIIKADRISFSYPPEESGKAPRRVIKDLSLEIAEGEFVAILGHNGSGKSTLAKLMCMLLEPDSGELEICGMRMTGDGVTEEDFYEARRNVGMVFQNPDNQIVATIVEEDVAFSPENLGMPSDEIRKRVDSALATVGMSEYARHATQRLSGGQKQRIAIAGTIAMDRKCIIFDESTAMLDPSGRCEVMDTIRHLNKVKGITVVHITHYMNEAVEADRVVVMNDGGIMMSGTPAQVFSRVGELRSVGLGIPQTAELLHMMREAGYDVRTDIFGVEECADEIARVLAR
;
A
#
# COMPACT_ATOMS: atom_id res chain seq x y z
N MET A 1 -32.16 -0.82 7.65
CA MET A 1 -30.90 -0.10 7.84
C MET A 1 -30.10 -0.09 6.52
N HIS A 2 -30.71 0.44 5.43
CA HIS A 2 -30.14 0.37 4.05
C HIS A 2 -30.15 1.75 3.36
N ILE A 3 -30.19 2.86 4.09
CA ILE A 3 -30.44 4.21 3.50
C ILE A 3 -29.24 5.18 3.71
N LEU A 4 -28.21 4.82 4.47
CA LEU A 4 -27.05 5.71 4.71
C LEU A 4 -25.85 5.46 3.77
N GLY A 5 -25.83 4.38 3.01
CA GLY A 5 -24.77 4.06 2.06
C GLY A 5 -24.84 4.85 0.74
N GLU A 6 -26.03 5.19 0.27
CA GLU A 6 -26.18 5.84 -1.05
C GLU A 6 -25.92 7.35 -1.07
N ALA A 7 -25.97 8.02 0.09
CA ALA A 7 -25.76 9.47 0.15
C ALA A 7 -24.29 9.90 0.06
N VAL A 8 -23.36 9.03 0.44
CA VAL A 8 -21.91 9.32 0.42
C VAL A 8 -21.32 9.11 -0.97
N ILE A 9 -21.88 8.19 -1.76
CA ILE A 9 -21.39 7.86 -3.11
C ILE A 9 -21.73 8.96 -4.14
N LYS A 10 -22.74 9.78 -3.88
CA LYS A 10 -23.17 10.86 -4.81
C LYS A 10 -22.35 12.15 -4.75
N GLN A 11 -21.39 12.28 -3.83
CA GLN A 11 -20.54 13.47 -3.69
C GLN A 11 -19.08 13.27 -4.09
N LEU A 12 -18.71 12.14 -4.67
CA LEU A 12 -17.38 11.98 -5.26
C LEU A 12 -17.28 12.80 -6.54
N PRO A 13 -16.29 13.68 -6.70
CA PRO A 13 -16.11 14.42 -7.94
C PRO A 13 -15.84 13.40 -9.07
N LYS A 14 -16.64 13.51 -10.13
CA LYS A 14 -16.48 12.74 -11.37
C LYS A 14 -15.02 12.78 -11.78
N LYS A 15 -14.46 11.61 -12.15
CA LYS A 15 -13.11 11.41 -12.71
C LYS A 15 -12.66 12.66 -13.47
N ARG A 16 -11.69 13.39 -12.94
CA ARG A 16 -10.92 14.30 -13.78
C ARG A 16 -10.16 13.43 -14.75
N HIS A 17 -10.53 13.48 -16.02
CA HIS A 17 -9.73 12.98 -17.12
C HIS A 17 -8.32 13.59 -17.00
N PHE A 18 -7.37 12.75 -16.64
CA PHE A 18 -5.95 13.02 -16.86
C PHE A 18 -5.59 12.66 -18.31
N ASP A 19 -6.33 13.28 -19.26
CA ASP A 19 -5.84 13.40 -20.63
C ASP A 19 -5.17 14.76 -20.74
N LYS A 20 -3.90 14.85 -20.33
CA LYS A 20 -3.02 15.90 -20.80
C LYS A 20 -1.57 15.45 -20.78
N CYS A 21 -1.08 15.25 -22.01
CA CYS A 21 0.32 15.45 -22.41
C CYS A 21 1.36 14.53 -21.78
N ILE A 22 1.57 13.41 -22.43
CA ILE A 22 2.91 12.85 -22.60
C ILE A 22 3.65 13.84 -23.52
N ASP A 23 4.28 14.84 -22.92
CA ASP A 23 5.41 15.60 -23.44
C ASP A 23 5.70 16.74 -22.46
N GLY A 24 6.80 16.64 -21.75
CA GLY A 24 7.29 17.67 -20.85
C GLY A 24 7.61 17.12 -19.46
N ASP A 25 8.89 17.08 -19.18
CA ASP A 25 9.54 16.80 -17.88
C ASP A 25 8.95 17.68 -16.75
N SER A 26 7.75 17.40 -16.28
CA SER A 26 7.29 17.89 -14.99
C SER A 26 7.88 16.95 -13.96
N GLN A 27 8.94 17.36 -13.28
CA GLN A 27 9.49 16.72 -12.09
C GLN A 27 8.36 16.59 -11.03
N MET A 28 7.58 15.50 -11.11
CA MET A 28 6.75 15.10 -9.99
C MET A 28 7.69 14.81 -8.82
N ASN A 29 7.44 15.47 -7.69
CA ASN A 29 8.26 15.33 -6.50
C ASN A 29 8.24 13.85 -6.09
N LYS A 30 9.42 13.21 -6.03
CA LYS A 30 9.52 11.79 -5.67
C LYS A 30 9.66 11.68 -4.17
N ILE A 31 8.78 10.92 -3.55
CA ILE A 31 8.83 10.69 -2.11
C ILE A 31 9.81 9.58 -1.74
N ILE A 32 9.96 8.57 -2.60
CA ILE A 32 10.93 7.48 -2.46
C ILE A 32 11.64 7.30 -3.79
N LYS A 33 12.97 7.25 -3.77
CA LYS A 33 13.79 6.91 -4.92
C LYS A 33 14.85 5.90 -4.48
N ALA A 34 14.77 4.69 -5.01
CA ALA A 34 15.76 3.65 -4.89
C ALA A 34 16.46 3.49 -6.25
N ASP A 35 17.78 3.53 -6.27
CA ASP A 35 18.59 3.27 -7.47
C ASP A 35 19.57 2.16 -7.19
N ARG A 36 19.36 1.02 -7.87
CA ARG A 36 20.18 -0.20 -7.82
C ARG A 36 20.50 -0.66 -6.39
N ILE A 37 19.51 -0.58 -5.49
CA ILE A 37 19.69 -1.05 -4.12
C ILE A 37 19.78 -2.56 -4.07
N SER A 38 20.63 -3.06 -3.16
CA SER A 38 20.74 -4.48 -2.85
C SER A 38 20.75 -4.68 -1.36
N PHE A 39 20.22 -5.81 -0.91
CA PHE A 39 20.18 -6.15 0.51
C PHE A 39 20.27 -7.66 0.74
N SER A 40 21.04 -8.05 1.75
CA SER A 40 21.22 -9.42 2.19
C SER A 40 20.98 -9.55 3.69
N TYR A 41 20.22 -10.56 4.09
CA TYR A 41 20.18 -10.92 5.51
C TYR A 41 21.49 -11.64 5.92
N PRO A 42 21.99 -11.40 7.13
CA PRO A 42 23.13 -12.14 7.66
C PRO A 42 22.82 -13.65 7.69
N PRO A 43 23.82 -14.50 7.59
CA PRO A 43 23.62 -15.95 7.62
C PRO A 43 23.04 -16.38 8.98
N GLU A 44 22.02 -17.26 8.97
CA GLU A 44 21.40 -17.82 10.18
C GLU A 44 22.35 -18.74 10.95
N GLU A 45 23.34 -19.33 10.27
CA GLU A 45 24.36 -20.23 10.86
C GLU A 45 25.76 -19.76 10.46
N SER A 46 26.70 -19.84 11.39
CA SER A 46 28.10 -19.53 11.13
C SER A 46 28.65 -20.39 9.98
N GLY A 47 29.15 -19.75 8.92
CA GLY A 47 29.76 -20.42 7.76
C GLY A 47 28.86 -20.54 6.53
N LYS A 48 27.58 -20.16 6.62
CA LYS A 48 26.71 -20.01 5.43
C LYS A 48 26.90 -18.62 4.78
N ALA A 49 26.66 -18.54 3.48
CA ALA A 49 26.68 -17.27 2.75
C ALA A 49 25.46 -16.41 3.14
N PRO A 50 25.58 -15.06 3.15
CA PRO A 50 24.47 -14.17 3.32
C PRO A 50 23.36 -14.43 2.28
N ARG A 51 22.11 -14.36 2.69
CA ARG A 51 20.97 -14.53 1.79
C ARG A 51 20.62 -13.21 1.12
N ARG A 52 21.02 -13.03 -0.13
CA ARG A 52 20.66 -11.84 -0.91
C ARG A 52 19.19 -11.88 -1.28
N VAL A 53 18.43 -10.88 -0.82
CA VAL A 53 16.97 -10.81 -0.97
C VAL A 53 16.56 -9.70 -1.94
N ILE A 54 17.23 -8.56 -1.92
CA ILE A 54 17.03 -7.48 -2.92
C ILE A 54 18.26 -7.46 -3.81
N LYS A 55 18.04 -7.38 -5.14
CA LYS A 55 19.07 -7.56 -6.14
C LYS A 55 19.01 -6.44 -7.17
N ASP A 56 19.83 -5.41 -7.00
CA ASP A 56 20.01 -4.32 -7.98
C ASP A 56 18.66 -3.67 -8.37
N LEU A 57 17.81 -3.39 -7.37
CA LEU A 57 16.45 -2.94 -7.56
C LEU A 57 16.41 -1.42 -7.69
N SER A 58 15.74 -0.92 -8.73
CA SER A 58 15.45 0.50 -8.89
C SER A 58 13.94 0.74 -8.89
N LEU A 59 13.48 1.69 -8.06
CA LEU A 59 12.07 2.04 -7.91
C LEU A 59 11.94 3.51 -7.52
N GLU A 60 11.05 4.23 -8.19
CA GLU A 60 10.67 5.59 -7.83
C GLU A 60 9.18 5.64 -7.50
N ILE A 61 8.80 6.37 -6.46
CA ILE A 61 7.40 6.57 -6.06
C ILE A 61 7.15 8.07 -5.97
N ALA A 62 6.14 8.54 -6.69
CA ALA A 62 5.76 9.95 -6.69
C ALA A 62 4.94 10.32 -5.45
N GLU A 63 4.99 11.58 -5.03
CA GLU A 63 4.16 12.10 -3.95
C GLU A 63 2.67 12.01 -4.31
N GLY A 64 1.85 11.47 -3.40
CA GLY A 64 0.42 11.25 -3.62
C GLY A 64 0.07 10.04 -4.49
N GLU A 65 1.05 9.30 -5.01
CA GLU A 65 0.82 8.10 -5.81
C GLU A 65 0.31 6.94 -4.94
N PHE A 66 -0.62 6.15 -5.49
CA PHE A 66 -1.00 4.85 -4.92
C PHE A 66 -0.31 3.74 -5.73
N VAL A 67 0.68 3.09 -5.13
CA VAL A 67 1.43 1.97 -5.75
C VAL A 67 1.06 0.66 -5.09
N ALA A 68 0.63 -0.33 -5.87
CA ALA A 68 0.49 -1.71 -5.39
C ALA A 68 1.74 -2.52 -5.75
N ILE A 69 2.25 -3.29 -4.78
CA ILE A 69 3.39 -4.20 -4.99
C ILE A 69 2.90 -5.64 -4.88
N LEU A 70 3.02 -6.38 -5.98
CA LEU A 70 2.68 -7.79 -6.09
C LEU A 70 3.94 -8.66 -6.21
N GLY A 71 3.81 -9.94 -5.90
CA GLY A 71 4.89 -10.93 -6.04
C GLY A 71 4.61 -12.16 -5.19
N HIS A 72 5.20 -13.31 -5.52
CA HIS A 72 5.08 -14.52 -4.71
C HIS A 72 5.75 -14.38 -3.34
N ASN A 73 5.49 -15.33 -2.42
CA ASN A 73 6.15 -15.35 -1.11
C ASN A 73 7.67 -15.53 -1.28
N GLY A 74 8.44 -14.67 -0.59
CA GLY A 74 9.90 -14.66 -0.70
C GLY A 74 10.47 -13.85 -1.88
N SER A 75 9.65 -13.14 -2.67
CA SER A 75 10.13 -12.25 -3.74
C SER A 75 10.82 -10.97 -3.25
N GLY A 76 10.78 -10.67 -1.94
CA GLY A 76 11.48 -9.52 -1.34
C GLY A 76 10.57 -8.32 -0.97
N LYS A 77 9.25 -8.40 -1.14
CA LYS A 77 8.30 -7.28 -0.90
C LYS A 77 8.41 -6.66 0.48
N SER A 78 8.30 -7.48 1.54
CA SER A 78 8.39 -6.99 2.93
C SER A 78 9.79 -6.48 3.28
N THR A 79 10.83 -7.02 2.63
CA THR A 79 12.20 -6.51 2.78
C THR A 79 12.32 -5.13 2.12
N LEU A 80 11.78 -4.95 0.92
CA LEU A 80 11.71 -3.65 0.25
C LEU A 80 10.92 -2.64 1.09
N ALA A 81 9.78 -3.04 1.66
CA ALA A 81 9.01 -2.19 2.58
C ALA A 81 9.85 -1.70 3.76
N LYS A 82 10.60 -2.60 4.40
CA LYS A 82 11.49 -2.26 5.53
C LYS A 82 12.63 -1.33 5.14
N LEU A 83 13.20 -1.48 3.94
CA LEU A 83 14.20 -0.56 3.40
C LEU A 83 13.60 0.82 3.16
N MET A 84 12.43 0.91 2.55
CA MET A 84 11.73 2.20 2.31
C MET A 84 11.31 2.92 3.59
N CYS A 85 11.11 2.20 4.73
CA CYS A 85 10.84 2.78 6.04
C CYS A 85 12.09 2.99 6.89
N MET A 86 13.29 2.75 6.37
CA MET A 86 14.56 2.79 7.11
C MET A 86 14.57 1.89 8.36
N LEU A 87 13.85 0.77 8.33
CA LEU A 87 13.95 -0.31 9.31
C LEU A 87 15.12 -1.26 8.98
N LEU A 88 15.55 -1.26 7.74
CA LEU A 88 16.76 -1.91 7.22
C LEU A 88 17.51 -0.91 6.35
N GLU A 89 18.82 -1.07 6.27
CA GLU A 89 19.70 -0.27 5.42
C GLU A 89 20.16 -1.14 4.24
N PRO A 90 20.20 -0.60 3.00
CA PRO A 90 20.69 -1.37 1.85
C PRO A 90 22.20 -1.60 1.94
N ASP A 91 22.67 -2.76 1.50
CA ASP A 91 24.11 -3.10 1.43
C ASP A 91 24.83 -2.25 0.36
N SER A 92 24.12 -1.87 -0.70
CA SER A 92 24.64 -1.09 -1.83
C SER A 92 23.50 -0.39 -2.59
N GLY A 93 23.88 0.55 -3.48
CA GLY A 93 22.95 1.39 -4.23
C GLY A 93 22.63 2.69 -3.50
N GLU A 94 21.72 3.47 -4.06
CA GLU A 94 21.30 4.76 -3.49
C GLU A 94 19.82 4.71 -3.10
N LEU A 95 19.51 5.19 -1.89
CA LEU A 95 18.15 5.35 -1.41
C LEU A 95 17.95 6.79 -0.97
N GLU A 96 16.89 7.41 -1.49
CA GLU A 96 16.46 8.76 -1.15
C GLU A 96 15.01 8.70 -0.67
N ILE A 97 14.71 9.36 0.45
CA ILE A 97 13.38 9.44 1.07
C ILE A 97 13.04 10.90 1.32
N CYS A 98 11.95 11.39 0.75
CA CYS A 98 11.51 12.80 0.87
C CYS A 98 12.62 13.80 0.50
N GLY A 99 13.45 13.49 -0.52
CA GLY A 99 14.57 14.32 -0.96
C GLY A 99 15.83 14.21 -0.09
N MET A 100 15.83 13.38 0.96
CA MET A 100 16.98 13.11 1.82
C MET A 100 17.70 11.84 1.36
N ARG A 101 19.00 11.94 1.14
CA ARG A 101 19.84 10.77 0.84
C ARG A 101 20.05 9.94 2.10
N MET A 102 19.73 8.64 2.01
CA MET A 102 19.75 7.70 3.14
C MET A 102 20.91 6.70 3.06
N THR A 103 21.81 6.84 2.10
CA THR A 103 22.93 5.91 1.84
C THR A 103 24.22 6.69 1.61
N GLY A 104 25.37 6.04 1.93
CA GLY A 104 26.69 6.62 1.75
C GLY A 104 27.17 7.47 2.95
N ASP A 105 28.38 8.04 2.81
CA ASP A 105 28.99 8.83 3.86
C ASP A 105 28.21 10.12 4.15
N GLY A 106 28.13 10.48 5.44
CA GLY A 106 27.51 11.72 5.90
C GLY A 106 26.02 11.61 6.28
N VAL A 107 25.39 10.44 6.17
CA VAL A 107 24.04 10.20 6.70
C VAL A 107 24.11 10.15 8.22
N THR A 108 23.25 10.92 8.89
CA THR A 108 23.23 11.06 10.34
C THR A 108 22.05 10.31 10.96
N GLU A 109 22.09 10.07 12.28
CA GLU A 109 20.93 9.51 12.99
C GLU A 109 19.68 10.40 12.85
N GLU A 110 19.85 11.73 12.78
CA GLU A 110 18.76 12.69 12.59
C GLU A 110 18.06 12.46 11.24
N ASP A 111 18.82 12.19 10.18
CA ASP A 111 18.26 11.87 8.85
C ASP A 111 17.39 10.61 8.90
N PHE A 112 17.83 9.57 9.64
CA PHE A 112 17.02 8.35 9.85
C PHE A 112 15.73 8.64 10.62
N TYR A 113 15.81 9.48 11.68
CA TYR A 113 14.62 9.88 12.43
C TYR A 113 13.63 10.66 11.56
N GLU A 114 14.12 11.61 10.76
CA GLU A 114 13.28 12.40 9.88
C GLU A 114 12.64 11.53 8.77
N ALA A 115 13.39 10.61 8.17
CA ALA A 115 12.84 9.66 7.20
C ALA A 115 11.71 8.81 7.81
N ARG A 116 11.92 8.26 9.02
CA ARG A 116 10.92 7.47 9.76
C ARG A 116 9.70 8.28 10.20
N ARG A 117 9.84 9.61 10.39
CA ARG A 117 8.70 10.50 10.64
C ARG A 117 7.83 10.65 9.40
N ASN A 118 8.42 10.69 8.21
CA ASN A 118 7.72 10.92 6.96
C ASN A 118 7.13 9.64 6.36
N VAL A 119 7.78 8.47 6.53
CA VAL A 119 7.33 7.19 5.98
C VAL A 119 6.95 6.25 7.11
N GLY A 120 5.69 5.85 7.14
CA GLY A 120 5.14 4.89 8.11
C GLY A 120 4.91 3.52 7.51
N MET A 121 4.83 2.51 8.38
CA MET A 121 4.51 1.14 8.00
C MET A 121 3.35 0.61 8.84
N VAL A 122 2.42 -0.08 8.19
CA VAL A 122 1.34 -0.86 8.81
C VAL A 122 1.61 -2.33 8.53
N PHE A 123 1.75 -3.12 9.58
CA PHE A 123 2.13 -4.53 9.48
C PHE A 123 0.93 -5.44 9.20
N GLN A 124 1.21 -6.63 8.72
CA GLN A 124 0.24 -7.68 8.43
C GLN A 124 -0.61 -8.05 9.64
N ASN A 125 0.03 -8.21 10.81
CA ASN A 125 -0.65 -8.54 12.06
C ASN A 125 -0.73 -7.29 12.96
N PRO A 126 -1.94 -6.73 13.20
CA PRO A 126 -2.10 -5.55 14.05
C PRO A 126 -1.71 -5.80 15.51
N ASP A 127 -1.80 -7.04 16.02
CA ASP A 127 -1.40 -7.37 17.39
C ASP A 127 0.11 -7.15 17.63
N ASN A 128 0.92 -7.16 16.58
CA ASN A 128 2.35 -6.84 16.68
C ASN A 128 2.63 -5.33 16.71
N GLN A 129 1.63 -4.51 16.41
CA GLN A 129 1.76 -3.05 16.31
C GLN A 129 1.07 -2.35 17.49
N ILE A 130 -0.06 -2.88 17.97
CA ILE A 130 -0.82 -2.34 19.10
C ILE A 130 -0.05 -2.62 20.40
N VAL A 131 0.25 -1.56 21.14
CA VAL A 131 1.05 -1.62 22.38
C VAL A 131 0.27 -1.25 23.64
N ALA A 132 -0.79 -0.43 23.53
CA ALA A 132 -1.60 0.00 24.65
C ALA A 132 -2.90 -0.83 24.80
N THR A 133 -3.45 -0.82 26.00
CA THR A 133 -4.69 -1.54 26.32
C THR A 133 -5.96 -0.79 25.96
N ILE A 134 -5.87 0.54 25.80
CA ILE A 134 -6.97 1.43 25.42
C ILE A 134 -6.66 2.04 24.05
N VAL A 135 -7.67 2.14 23.21
CA VAL A 135 -7.54 2.61 21.81
C VAL A 135 -6.92 4.00 21.71
N GLU A 136 -7.45 5.00 22.44
CA GLU A 136 -6.92 6.36 22.36
C GLU A 136 -5.47 6.47 22.88
N GLU A 137 -5.09 5.66 23.86
CA GLU A 137 -3.72 5.58 24.37
C GLU A 137 -2.78 4.96 23.34
N ASP A 138 -3.24 3.94 22.61
CA ASP A 138 -2.44 3.31 21.55
C ASP A 138 -2.17 4.28 20.38
N VAL A 139 -3.19 5.02 19.96
CA VAL A 139 -3.04 6.04 18.91
C VAL A 139 -2.16 7.22 19.38
N ALA A 140 -2.20 7.57 20.66
CA ALA A 140 -1.38 8.61 21.27
C ALA A 140 0.09 8.20 21.46
N PHE A 141 0.38 6.91 21.50
CA PHE A 141 1.71 6.38 21.87
C PHE A 141 2.86 6.99 21.07
N SER A 142 2.73 7.05 19.76
CA SER A 142 3.80 7.60 18.91
C SER A 142 3.96 9.12 19.05
N PRO A 143 2.91 9.95 19.04
CA PRO A 143 3.00 11.38 19.35
C PRO A 143 3.57 11.68 20.74
N GLU A 144 3.22 10.90 21.76
CA GLU A 144 3.75 11.03 23.13
C GLU A 144 5.26 10.79 23.18
N ASN A 145 5.74 9.74 22.51
CA ASN A 145 7.17 9.43 22.43
C ASN A 145 7.99 10.51 21.73
N LEU A 146 7.36 11.33 20.88
CA LEU A 146 8.00 12.51 20.29
C LEU A 146 7.94 13.75 21.19
N GLY A 147 7.37 13.66 22.38
CA GLY A 147 7.26 14.77 23.32
C GLY A 147 6.33 15.88 22.86
N MET A 148 5.30 15.56 22.04
CA MET A 148 4.34 16.55 21.59
C MET A 148 3.50 17.10 22.76
N PRO A 149 3.04 18.38 22.69
CA PRO A 149 2.11 18.94 23.69
C PRO A 149 0.79 18.15 23.75
N SER A 150 0.25 17.97 24.95
CA SER A 150 -0.95 17.16 25.19
C SER A 150 -2.19 17.61 24.40
N ASP A 151 -2.35 18.91 24.18
CA ASP A 151 -3.46 19.47 23.40
C ASP A 151 -3.31 19.15 21.89
N GLU A 152 -2.10 19.08 21.38
CA GLU A 152 -1.82 18.66 20.01
C GLU A 152 -2.03 17.14 19.86
N ILE A 153 -1.55 16.33 20.81
CA ILE A 153 -1.76 14.88 20.84
C ILE A 153 -3.25 14.59 20.77
N ARG A 154 -4.07 15.24 21.62
CA ARG A 154 -5.53 15.04 21.63
C ARG A 154 -6.15 15.31 20.28
N LYS A 155 -5.81 16.42 19.63
CA LYS A 155 -6.33 16.78 18.30
C LYS A 155 -5.95 15.75 17.24
N ARG A 156 -4.70 15.28 17.27
CA ARG A 156 -4.21 14.25 16.33
C ARG A 156 -4.91 12.91 16.52
N VAL A 157 -5.08 12.47 17.77
CA VAL A 157 -5.79 11.23 18.11
C VAL A 157 -7.23 11.29 17.64
N ASP A 158 -7.97 12.36 17.97
CA ASP A 158 -9.36 12.52 17.58
C ASP A 158 -9.52 12.56 16.05
N SER A 159 -8.63 13.27 15.35
CA SER A 159 -8.61 13.32 13.88
C SER A 159 -8.27 11.98 13.25
N ALA A 160 -7.30 11.25 13.81
CA ALA A 160 -6.89 9.93 13.33
C ALA A 160 -8.03 8.91 13.48
N LEU A 161 -8.64 8.84 14.67
CA LEU A 161 -9.77 7.95 14.94
C LEU A 161 -10.99 8.28 14.07
N ALA A 162 -11.28 9.55 13.84
CA ALA A 162 -12.35 9.97 12.93
C ALA A 162 -12.06 9.54 11.49
N THR A 163 -10.81 9.66 11.03
CA THR A 163 -10.40 9.30 9.67
C THR A 163 -10.59 7.82 9.38
N VAL A 164 -10.35 6.95 10.37
CA VAL A 164 -10.53 5.49 10.23
C VAL A 164 -11.91 4.99 10.70
N GLY A 165 -12.84 5.90 11.06
CA GLY A 165 -14.19 5.56 11.51
C GLY A 165 -14.22 4.83 12.86
N MET A 166 -13.28 5.14 13.79
CA MET A 166 -13.14 4.46 15.08
C MET A 166 -13.35 5.38 16.29
N SER A 167 -13.93 6.57 16.12
CA SER A 167 -14.12 7.55 17.22
C SER A 167 -14.91 7.01 18.40
N GLU A 168 -15.95 6.21 18.16
CA GLU A 168 -16.77 5.62 19.21
C GLU A 168 -16.03 4.58 20.06
N TYR A 169 -14.91 4.05 19.52
CA TYR A 169 -14.09 3.03 20.17
C TYR A 169 -12.93 3.62 20.99
N ALA A 170 -12.77 4.95 21.05
CA ALA A 170 -11.62 5.62 21.68
C ALA A 170 -11.30 5.08 23.08
N ARG A 171 -12.29 4.82 23.91
CA ARG A 171 -12.15 4.30 25.29
C ARG A 171 -12.30 2.80 25.42
N HIS A 172 -12.39 2.07 24.30
CA HIS A 172 -12.51 0.61 24.33
C HIS A 172 -11.16 -0.05 24.55
N ALA A 173 -11.21 -1.24 25.15
CA ALA A 173 -10.02 -2.08 25.25
C ALA A 173 -9.66 -2.66 23.88
N THR A 174 -8.40 -2.51 23.48
CA THR A 174 -7.87 -3.00 22.19
C THR A 174 -8.07 -4.50 21.98
N GLN A 175 -8.02 -5.27 23.06
CA GLN A 175 -8.23 -6.73 23.04
C GLN A 175 -9.66 -7.15 22.66
N ARG A 176 -10.66 -6.27 22.79
CA ARG A 176 -12.08 -6.55 22.48
C ARG A 176 -12.46 -6.21 21.04
N LEU A 177 -11.52 -5.71 20.25
CA LEU A 177 -11.74 -5.32 18.87
C LEU A 177 -11.64 -6.52 17.91
N SER A 178 -12.42 -6.48 16.83
CA SER A 178 -12.25 -7.41 15.72
C SER A 178 -10.92 -7.16 15.00
N GLY A 179 -10.46 -8.14 14.19
CA GLY A 179 -9.22 -7.98 13.40
C GLY A 179 -9.22 -6.72 12.51
N GLY A 180 -10.33 -6.45 11.80
CA GLY A 180 -10.48 -5.25 10.98
C GLY A 180 -10.47 -3.96 11.80
N GLN A 181 -11.10 -3.96 12.99
CA GLN A 181 -11.05 -2.83 13.91
C GLN A 181 -9.63 -2.59 14.43
N LYS A 182 -8.91 -3.64 14.84
CA LYS A 182 -7.50 -3.54 15.26
C LYS A 182 -6.62 -2.99 14.15
N GLN A 183 -6.83 -3.45 12.92
CA GLN A 183 -6.07 -2.95 11.77
C GLN A 183 -6.33 -1.46 11.54
N ARG A 184 -7.57 -0.99 11.65
CA ARG A 184 -7.89 0.45 11.56
C ARG A 184 -7.27 1.25 12.71
N ILE A 185 -7.14 0.70 13.91
CA ILE A 185 -6.42 1.36 15.01
C ILE A 185 -4.91 1.44 14.70
N ALA A 186 -4.29 0.38 14.19
CA ALA A 186 -2.89 0.42 13.73
C ALA A 186 -2.66 1.48 12.65
N ILE A 187 -3.61 1.64 11.73
CA ILE A 187 -3.60 2.72 10.74
C ILE A 187 -3.74 4.08 11.44
N ALA A 188 -4.68 4.23 12.39
CA ALA A 188 -4.87 5.48 13.14
C ALA A 188 -3.58 5.92 13.86
N GLY A 189 -2.89 5.01 14.55
CA GLY A 189 -1.60 5.28 15.17
C GLY A 189 -0.52 5.73 14.18
N THR A 190 -0.59 5.20 12.94
CA THR A 190 0.34 5.59 11.87
C THR A 190 0.05 7.00 11.35
N ILE A 191 -1.22 7.35 11.10
CA ILE A 191 -1.61 8.67 10.57
C ILE A 191 -1.60 9.78 11.62
N ALA A 192 -1.67 9.47 12.91
CA ALA A 192 -1.54 10.46 14.00
C ALA A 192 -0.19 11.18 13.97
N MET A 193 0.81 10.61 13.28
CA MET A 193 2.14 11.16 13.07
C MET A 193 2.25 12.10 11.87
N ASP A 194 1.14 12.37 11.14
CA ASP A 194 1.12 13.25 9.96
C ASP A 194 2.13 12.84 8.88
N ARG A 195 2.10 11.57 8.52
CA ARG A 195 3.05 10.98 7.56
C ARG A 195 2.72 11.32 6.13
N LYS A 196 3.75 11.51 5.30
CA LYS A 196 3.61 11.77 3.86
C LYS A 196 3.40 10.50 3.05
N CYS A 197 3.92 9.36 3.53
CA CYS A 197 3.80 8.06 2.89
C CYS A 197 3.48 6.99 3.94
N ILE A 198 2.59 6.06 3.57
CA ILE A 198 2.27 4.90 4.39
C ILE A 198 2.43 3.64 3.54
N ILE A 199 3.21 2.70 4.06
CA ILE A 199 3.43 1.39 3.46
C ILE A 199 2.58 0.37 4.21
N PHE A 200 1.69 -0.31 3.51
CA PHE A 200 0.83 -1.36 4.02
C PHE A 200 1.41 -2.71 3.60
N ASP A 201 1.99 -3.47 4.54
CA ASP A 201 2.59 -4.77 4.25
C ASP A 201 1.59 -5.88 4.58
N GLU A 202 0.86 -6.34 3.54
CA GLU A 202 -0.16 -7.39 3.62
C GLU A 202 -1.22 -7.14 4.71
N SER A 203 -1.53 -5.88 4.98
CA SER A 203 -2.36 -5.45 6.11
C SER A 203 -3.82 -5.91 6.05
N THR A 204 -4.26 -6.49 4.94
CA THR A 204 -5.60 -7.04 4.72
C THR A 204 -5.64 -8.58 4.76
N ALA A 205 -4.48 -9.24 4.79
CA ALA A 205 -4.38 -10.69 4.58
C ALA A 205 -5.06 -11.52 5.68
N MET A 206 -5.11 -11.01 6.92
CA MET A 206 -5.68 -11.71 8.08
C MET A 206 -7.15 -11.33 8.37
N LEU A 207 -7.77 -10.56 7.48
CA LEU A 207 -9.12 -10.03 7.68
C LEU A 207 -10.17 -10.85 6.94
N ASP A 208 -11.37 -10.90 7.52
CA ASP A 208 -12.57 -11.36 6.84
C ASP A 208 -12.94 -10.40 5.68
N PRO A 209 -13.79 -10.80 4.75
CA PRO A 209 -14.13 -9.97 3.59
C PRO A 209 -14.67 -8.59 3.94
N SER A 210 -15.47 -8.45 5.02
CA SER A 210 -16.00 -7.17 5.46
C SER A 210 -14.91 -6.25 5.99
N GLY A 211 -14.07 -6.77 6.89
CA GLY A 211 -12.94 -6.03 7.46
C GLY A 211 -11.93 -5.60 6.39
N ARG A 212 -11.73 -6.44 5.37
CA ARG A 212 -10.89 -6.10 4.22
C ARG A 212 -11.43 -4.91 3.44
N CYS A 213 -12.73 -4.91 3.12
CA CYS A 213 -13.36 -3.79 2.43
C CYS A 213 -13.23 -2.49 3.25
N GLU A 214 -13.48 -2.53 4.56
CA GLU A 214 -13.37 -1.37 5.45
C GLU A 214 -11.93 -0.80 5.51
N VAL A 215 -10.93 -1.67 5.54
CA VAL A 215 -9.52 -1.26 5.51
C VAL A 215 -9.15 -0.68 4.14
N MET A 216 -9.58 -1.30 3.03
CA MET A 216 -9.34 -0.78 1.69
C MET A 216 -10.02 0.58 1.46
N ASP A 217 -11.25 0.77 1.97
CA ASP A 217 -11.92 2.08 1.95
C ASP A 217 -11.13 3.14 2.72
N THR A 218 -10.56 2.76 3.86
CA THR A 218 -9.68 3.64 4.64
C THR A 218 -8.41 4.00 3.85
N ILE A 219 -7.73 3.02 3.25
CA ILE A 219 -6.52 3.23 2.42
C ILE A 219 -6.84 4.17 1.24
N ARG A 220 -7.96 3.93 0.56
CA ARG A 220 -8.43 4.78 -0.54
C ARG A 220 -8.70 6.22 -0.08
N HIS A 221 -9.36 6.38 1.06
CA HIS A 221 -9.61 7.69 1.65
C HIS A 221 -8.31 8.44 1.97
N LEU A 222 -7.32 7.76 2.57
CA LEU A 222 -6.02 8.35 2.88
C LEU A 222 -5.31 8.85 1.61
N ASN A 223 -5.34 8.08 0.54
CA ASN A 223 -4.72 8.49 -0.72
C ASN A 223 -5.52 9.57 -1.45
N LYS A 224 -6.78 9.30 -1.80
CA LYS A 224 -7.56 10.17 -2.72
C LYS A 224 -8.09 11.45 -2.06
N VAL A 225 -8.33 11.43 -0.73
CA VAL A 225 -8.90 12.59 -0.01
C VAL A 225 -7.83 13.32 0.80
N LYS A 226 -6.94 12.59 1.49
CA LYS A 226 -5.88 13.19 2.31
C LYS A 226 -4.59 13.45 1.52
N GLY A 227 -4.45 12.90 0.31
CA GLY A 227 -3.26 13.09 -0.53
C GLY A 227 -2.02 12.34 -0.05
N ILE A 228 -2.17 11.39 0.87
CA ILE A 228 -1.05 10.60 1.40
C ILE A 228 -0.59 9.61 0.31
N THR A 229 0.71 9.51 0.11
CA THR A 229 1.30 8.47 -0.75
C THR A 229 1.07 7.10 -0.13
N VAL A 230 0.62 6.15 -0.92
CA VAL A 230 0.33 4.78 -0.47
C VAL A 230 1.17 3.78 -1.23
N VAL A 231 1.85 2.91 -0.48
CA VAL A 231 2.47 1.68 -1.01
C VAL A 231 1.74 0.50 -0.40
N HIS A 232 1.02 -0.27 -1.21
CA HIS A 232 0.19 -1.38 -0.73
C HIS A 232 0.74 -2.70 -1.25
N ILE A 233 1.35 -3.47 -0.36
CA ILE A 233 1.80 -4.84 -0.63
C ILE A 233 0.63 -5.77 -0.38
N THR A 234 0.23 -6.53 -1.39
CA THR A 234 -0.90 -7.44 -1.29
C THR A 234 -0.74 -8.68 -2.17
N HIS A 235 -1.47 -9.73 -1.83
CA HIS A 235 -1.66 -10.92 -2.66
C HIS A 235 -3.02 -10.93 -3.36
N TYR A 236 -3.86 -9.93 -3.11
CA TYR A 236 -5.20 -9.84 -3.68
C TYR A 236 -5.19 -8.94 -4.91
N MET A 237 -5.42 -9.53 -6.07
CA MET A 237 -5.39 -8.80 -7.35
C MET A 237 -6.46 -7.70 -7.40
N ASN A 238 -7.62 -7.92 -6.76
CA ASN A 238 -8.70 -6.93 -6.70
C ASN A 238 -8.30 -5.67 -5.89
N GLU A 239 -7.39 -5.78 -4.93
CA GLU A 239 -6.85 -4.63 -4.20
C GLU A 239 -5.85 -3.85 -5.06
N ALA A 240 -5.01 -4.58 -5.83
CA ALA A 240 -4.02 -3.97 -6.70
C ALA A 240 -4.62 -3.19 -7.88
N VAL A 241 -5.84 -3.53 -8.32
CA VAL A 241 -6.57 -2.80 -9.36
C VAL A 241 -6.89 -1.36 -8.96
N GLU A 242 -6.97 -1.09 -7.66
CA GLU A 242 -7.29 0.24 -7.13
C GLU A 242 -6.12 1.22 -7.19
N ALA A 243 -4.91 0.70 -7.40
CA ALA A 243 -3.69 1.50 -7.45
C ALA A 243 -3.56 2.28 -8.77
N ASP A 244 -2.84 3.41 -8.70
CA ASP A 244 -2.47 4.16 -9.90
C ASP A 244 -1.43 3.37 -10.73
N ARG A 245 -0.56 2.61 -10.02
CA ARG A 245 0.49 1.77 -10.61
C ARG A 245 0.67 0.46 -9.84
N VAL A 246 0.90 -0.61 -10.58
CA VAL A 246 1.23 -1.95 -10.07
C VAL A 246 2.69 -2.25 -10.39
N VAL A 247 3.43 -2.70 -9.38
CA VAL A 247 4.81 -3.18 -9.46
C VAL A 247 4.82 -4.66 -9.14
N VAL A 248 5.37 -5.48 -10.02
CA VAL A 248 5.50 -6.93 -9.80
C VAL A 248 6.94 -7.26 -9.48
N MET A 249 7.17 -7.80 -8.29
CA MET A 249 8.48 -8.27 -7.84
C MET A 249 8.64 -9.77 -8.06
N ASN A 250 9.79 -10.16 -8.56
CA ASN A 250 10.22 -11.54 -8.68
C ASN A 250 11.70 -11.67 -8.33
N ASP A 251 12.05 -12.66 -7.52
CA ASP A 251 13.44 -13.01 -7.16
C ASP A 251 14.32 -11.80 -6.75
N GLY A 252 13.75 -10.88 -5.97
CA GLY A 252 14.46 -9.72 -5.42
C GLY A 252 14.61 -8.52 -6.34
N GLY A 253 14.05 -8.56 -7.54
CA GLY A 253 14.02 -7.46 -8.51
C GLY A 253 12.61 -7.09 -8.95
N ILE A 254 12.49 -6.03 -9.75
CA ILE A 254 11.23 -5.65 -10.39
C ILE A 254 11.15 -6.34 -11.75
N MET A 255 10.14 -7.18 -11.94
CA MET A 255 9.87 -7.87 -13.20
C MET A 255 9.10 -6.99 -14.17
N MET A 256 8.07 -6.28 -13.68
CA MET A 256 7.28 -5.35 -14.48
C MET A 256 6.65 -4.26 -13.62
N SER A 257 6.36 -3.12 -14.25
CA SER A 257 5.65 -2.01 -13.64
C SER A 257 4.78 -1.32 -14.69
N GLY A 258 3.59 -0.88 -14.31
CA GLY A 258 2.65 -0.19 -15.19
C GLY A 258 1.31 0.05 -14.53
N THR A 259 0.35 0.59 -15.27
CA THR A 259 -1.04 0.66 -14.80
C THR A 259 -1.62 -0.73 -14.57
N PRO A 260 -2.67 -0.90 -13.75
CA PRO A 260 -3.32 -2.20 -13.59
C PRO A 260 -3.65 -2.87 -14.92
N ALA A 261 -4.19 -2.12 -15.89
CA ALA A 261 -4.51 -2.62 -17.22
C ALA A 261 -3.28 -3.16 -17.98
N GLN A 262 -2.15 -2.44 -17.92
CA GLN A 262 -0.90 -2.87 -18.56
C GLN A 262 -0.31 -4.12 -17.92
N VAL A 263 -0.35 -4.22 -16.59
CA VAL A 263 0.21 -5.36 -15.88
C VAL A 263 -0.68 -6.59 -16.03
N PHE A 264 -1.98 -6.46 -15.80
CA PHE A 264 -2.89 -7.61 -15.85
C PHE A 264 -3.22 -8.10 -17.27
N SER A 265 -2.90 -7.33 -18.31
CA SER A 265 -2.93 -7.84 -19.69
C SER A 265 -1.83 -8.87 -19.99
N ARG A 266 -0.74 -8.90 -19.21
CA ARG A 266 0.41 -9.81 -19.36
C ARG A 266 0.20 -11.14 -18.63
N VAL A 267 -0.96 -11.79 -18.85
CA VAL A 267 -1.42 -12.98 -18.13
C VAL A 267 -0.38 -14.11 -18.10
N GLY A 268 0.25 -14.42 -19.24
CA GLY A 268 1.24 -15.49 -19.35
C GLY A 268 2.47 -15.26 -18.46
N GLU A 269 2.95 -14.01 -18.40
CA GLU A 269 4.09 -13.66 -17.58
C GLU A 269 3.77 -13.68 -16.09
N LEU A 270 2.60 -13.18 -15.69
CA LEU A 270 2.13 -13.26 -14.30
C LEU A 270 1.99 -14.71 -13.83
N ARG A 271 1.38 -15.57 -14.66
CA ARG A 271 1.25 -17.01 -14.36
C ARG A 271 2.61 -17.71 -14.24
N SER A 272 3.61 -17.32 -15.04
CA SER A 272 4.96 -17.90 -14.98
C SER A 272 5.66 -17.70 -13.64
N VAL A 273 5.26 -16.66 -12.88
CA VAL A 273 5.78 -16.35 -11.53
C VAL A 273 4.76 -16.65 -10.43
N GLY A 274 3.73 -17.47 -10.73
CA GLY A 274 2.73 -17.92 -9.76
C GLY A 274 1.72 -16.84 -9.32
N LEU A 275 1.55 -15.79 -10.12
CA LEU A 275 0.54 -14.76 -9.87
C LEU A 275 -0.68 -14.95 -10.77
N GLY A 276 -1.87 -14.71 -10.21
CA GLY A 276 -3.11 -14.63 -10.95
C GLY A 276 -3.39 -13.26 -11.52
N ILE A 277 -4.59 -13.10 -12.08
CA ILE A 277 -5.17 -11.81 -12.48
C ILE A 277 -6.52 -11.64 -11.78
N PRO A 278 -7.13 -10.44 -11.77
CA PRO A 278 -8.47 -10.23 -11.24
C PRO A 278 -9.48 -11.20 -11.88
N GLN A 279 -10.39 -11.74 -11.07
CA GLN A 279 -11.36 -12.76 -11.53
C GLN A 279 -12.23 -12.29 -12.71
N THR A 280 -12.61 -11.02 -12.72
CA THR A 280 -13.36 -10.40 -13.83
C THR A 280 -12.55 -10.41 -15.12
N ALA A 281 -11.28 -10.02 -15.07
CA ALA A 281 -10.38 -10.07 -16.21
C ALA A 281 -10.13 -11.52 -16.66
N GLU A 282 -9.98 -12.46 -15.74
CA GLU A 282 -9.80 -13.87 -16.06
C GLU A 282 -11.01 -14.45 -16.83
N LEU A 283 -12.23 -14.15 -16.36
CA LEU A 283 -13.46 -14.53 -17.05
C LEU A 283 -13.51 -13.97 -18.47
N LEU A 284 -13.21 -12.68 -18.64
CA LEU A 284 -13.22 -12.04 -19.96
C LEU A 284 -12.12 -12.58 -20.88
N HIS A 285 -10.95 -12.92 -20.36
CA HIS A 285 -9.91 -13.63 -21.13
C HIS A 285 -10.39 -15.01 -21.61
N MET A 286 -11.02 -15.81 -20.73
CA MET A 286 -11.59 -17.10 -21.11
C MET A 286 -12.67 -16.96 -22.20
N MET A 287 -13.53 -15.96 -22.10
CA MET A 287 -14.54 -15.67 -23.13
C MET A 287 -13.89 -15.29 -24.48
N ARG A 288 -12.83 -14.49 -24.44
CA ARG A 288 -12.08 -14.14 -25.67
C ARG A 288 -11.42 -15.35 -26.30
N GLU A 289 -10.83 -16.24 -25.50
CA GLU A 289 -10.28 -17.52 -25.98
C GLU A 289 -11.36 -18.44 -26.58
N ALA A 290 -12.58 -18.37 -26.06
CA ALA A 290 -13.75 -19.09 -26.61
C ALA A 290 -14.33 -18.42 -27.87
N GLY A 291 -13.74 -17.30 -28.35
CA GLY A 291 -14.15 -16.66 -29.60
C GLY A 291 -15.12 -15.48 -29.43
N TYR A 292 -15.46 -15.07 -28.23
CA TYR A 292 -16.30 -13.90 -28.00
C TYR A 292 -15.51 -12.60 -28.13
N ASP A 293 -16.09 -11.57 -28.75
CA ASP A 293 -15.52 -10.24 -28.87
C ASP A 293 -15.77 -9.41 -27.62
N VAL A 294 -14.95 -9.65 -26.57
CA VAL A 294 -15.02 -8.99 -25.28
C VAL A 294 -13.75 -8.19 -24.97
N ARG A 295 -13.91 -7.10 -24.23
CA ARG A 295 -12.80 -6.35 -23.65
C ARG A 295 -12.24 -7.12 -22.46
N THR A 296 -10.91 -7.13 -22.27
CA THR A 296 -10.24 -7.86 -21.17
C THR A 296 -9.55 -6.94 -20.17
N ASP A 297 -9.69 -5.64 -20.35
CA ASP A 297 -9.14 -4.57 -19.49
C ASP A 297 -10.16 -4.06 -18.46
N ILE A 298 -11.17 -4.87 -18.14
CA ILE A 298 -12.25 -4.56 -17.20
C ILE A 298 -12.01 -5.32 -15.90
N PHE A 299 -12.02 -4.61 -14.78
CA PHE A 299 -11.77 -5.15 -13.45
C PHE A 299 -12.97 -5.05 -12.52
N GLY A 300 -13.90 -4.10 -12.76
CA GLY A 300 -15.13 -3.95 -12.00
C GLY A 300 -16.15 -5.04 -12.31
N VAL A 301 -16.87 -5.52 -11.29
CA VAL A 301 -17.88 -6.58 -11.46
C VAL A 301 -19.05 -6.09 -12.31
N GLU A 302 -19.55 -4.89 -12.09
CA GLU A 302 -20.66 -4.30 -12.84
C GLU A 302 -20.28 -4.08 -14.31
N GLU A 303 -19.10 -3.47 -14.55
CA GLU A 303 -18.60 -3.26 -15.92
C GLU A 303 -18.38 -4.59 -16.67
N CYS A 304 -17.92 -5.62 -15.96
CA CYS A 304 -17.75 -6.97 -16.51
C CYS A 304 -19.11 -7.58 -16.89
N ALA A 305 -20.11 -7.45 -16.03
CA ALA A 305 -21.46 -7.93 -16.31
C ALA A 305 -22.10 -7.21 -17.52
N ASP A 306 -21.92 -5.90 -17.61
CA ASP A 306 -22.41 -5.11 -18.75
C ASP A 306 -21.72 -5.53 -20.07
N GLU A 307 -20.41 -5.79 -20.04
CA GLU A 307 -19.66 -6.24 -21.21
C GLU A 307 -20.14 -7.64 -21.67
N ILE A 308 -20.38 -8.55 -20.73
CA ILE A 308 -20.94 -9.88 -21.03
C ILE A 308 -22.34 -9.74 -21.64
N ALA A 309 -23.22 -8.92 -21.04
CA ALA A 309 -24.55 -8.68 -21.54
C ALA A 309 -24.54 -8.10 -22.97
N ARG A 310 -23.62 -7.16 -23.25
CA ARG A 310 -23.40 -6.58 -24.59
C ARG A 310 -23.13 -7.64 -25.66
N VAL A 311 -22.33 -8.64 -25.31
CA VAL A 311 -21.91 -9.68 -26.26
C VAL A 311 -23.00 -10.76 -26.44
N LEU A 312 -23.72 -11.12 -25.36
CA LEU A 312 -24.76 -12.14 -25.41
C LEU A 312 -26.08 -11.62 -26.04
N ALA A 313 -26.28 -10.30 -26.12
CA ALA A 313 -27.43 -9.70 -26.78
C ALA A 313 -27.29 -9.57 -28.31
N ARG A 314 -26.16 -10.00 -28.86
CA ARG A 314 -25.89 -10.09 -30.32
C ARG A 314 -26.12 -11.49 -30.84
#